data_660c17d7789a7a39adaba76914df498f
#
_entry.id   660c17d7789a7a39adaba76914df498f
#
_cell.length_a   1.000
_cell.length_b   1.000
_cell.length_c   1.000
_cell.angle_alpha   90.00
_cell.angle_beta   90.00
_cell.angle_gamma   90.00
#
_symmetry.space_group_name_H-M   'P 1'
#
loop_
_entity.id
_entity.type
_entity.pdbx_description
1 polymer ?
#
loop_
_entity_poly.entity_id
_entity_poly.type
_entity_poly.pdbx_seq_one_letter_code
_entity_poly.pdbx_strand_id
1 'polypeptide(L)'
;MSGLRDFLKVYWPLVVIAFAGVLLALVLMDPAPPKTIRFAAGSPGGAYHAFAERYQRLLAEEGVEVVLVETQGSIDNLRLLGDSEADVGLVQGGLSTARDEEMLRSIGGLFPEPFWVFVRT
;
A
#
# COMPACT_ATOMS: atom_id res chain seq x y z
N MET A 1 49.44 14.40 -27.54
CA MET A 1 47.96 14.55 -27.67
C MET A 1 47.23 13.30 -28.19
N SER A 2 47.94 12.24 -28.64
CA SER A 2 47.34 10.98 -29.07
C SER A 2 46.79 10.11 -27.89
N GLY A 3 47.52 10.04 -26.78
CA GLY A 3 47.17 9.16 -25.66
C GLY A 3 45.81 9.43 -25.01
N LEU A 4 45.35 10.67 -24.93
CA LEU A 4 44.02 10.98 -24.36
C LEU A 4 42.87 10.53 -25.28
N ARG A 5 43.05 10.67 -26.59
CA ARG A 5 42.07 10.20 -27.59
C ARG A 5 41.98 8.69 -27.65
N ASP A 6 43.10 8.01 -27.51
CA ASP A 6 43.15 6.54 -27.50
C ASP A 6 42.62 5.97 -26.15
N PHE A 7 42.91 6.63 -25.06
CA PHE A 7 42.31 6.36 -23.75
C PHE A 7 40.78 6.50 -23.78
N LEU A 8 40.27 7.62 -24.30
CA LEU A 8 38.84 7.84 -24.46
C LEU A 8 38.17 6.79 -25.34
N LYS A 9 38.80 6.38 -26.46
CA LYS A 9 38.24 5.35 -27.34
C LYS A 9 38.15 3.97 -26.69
N VAL A 10 39.09 3.63 -25.81
CA VAL A 10 39.11 2.33 -25.13
C VAL A 10 38.15 2.28 -23.95
N TYR A 11 38.02 3.36 -23.20
CA TYR A 11 37.27 3.36 -21.96
C TYR A 11 35.82 3.87 -22.11
N TRP A 12 35.50 4.63 -23.17
CA TRP A 12 34.15 5.13 -23.35
C TRP A 12 33.07 4.01 -23.45
N PRO A 13 33.32 2.84 -24.09
CA PRO A 13 32.32 1.77 -24.07
C PRO A 13 32.04 1.24 -22.69
N LEU A 14 33.06 1.17 -21.81
CA LEU A 14 32.90 0.76 -20.42
C LEU A 14 32.04 1.75 -19.64
N VAL A 15 32.23 3.04 -19.86
CA VAL A 15 31.41 4.09 -19.25
C VAL A 15 29.95 3.99 -19.71
N VAL A 16 29.72 3.73 -20.99
CA VAL A 16 28.36 3.54 -21.53
C VAL A 16 27.71 2.29 -20.96
N ILE A 17 28.43 1.18 -20.86
CA ILE A 17 27.92 -0.06 -20.26
C ILE A 17 27.58 0.16 -18.78
N ALA A 18 28.47 0.82 -18.01
CA ALA A 18 28.24 1.14 -16.62
C ALA A 18 27.00 2.05 -16.44
N PHE A 19 26.87 3.08 -17.27
CA PHE A 19 25.73 4.00 -17.24
C PHE A 19 24.42 3.30 -17.63
N ALA A 20 24.44 2.43 -18.66
CA ALA A 20 23.30 1.62 -19.05
C ALA A 20 22.90 0.65 -17.95
N GLY A 21 23.88 0.04 -17.26
CA GLY A 21 23.64 -0.84 -16.11
C GLY A 21 22.96 -0.10 -14.93
N VAL A 22 23.44 1.11 -14.63
CA VAL A 22 22.81 1.96 -13.58
C VAL A 22 21.39 2.35 -13.98
N LEU A 23 21.17 2.79 -15.23
CA LEU A 23 19.82 3.11 -15.71
C LEU A 23 18.88 1.92 -15.63
N LEU A 24 19.36 0.74 -16.06
CA LEU A 24 18.58 -0.50 -15.98
C LEU A 24 18.26 -0.87 -14.53
N ALA A 25 19.23 -0.73 -13.62
CA ALA A 25 18.99 -0.96 -12.20
C ALA A 25 17.94 0.00 -11.62
N LEU A 26 18.00 1.29 -11.98
CA LEU A 26 17.01 2.28 -11.54
C LEU A 26 15.60 2.00 -12.08
N VAL A 27 15.48 1.48 -13.32
CA VAL A 27 14.20 1.12 -13.92
C VAL A 27 13.62 -0.17 -13.31
N LEU A 28 14.49 -1.12 -12.94
CA LEU A 28 14.08 -2.40 -12.34
C LEU A 28 13.91 -2.32 -10.81
N MET A 29 14.38 -1.25 -10.17
CA MET A 29 14.14 -1.04 -8.75
C MET A 29 12.67 -0.71 -8.52
N ASP A 30 12.02 -1.52 -7.69
CA ASP A 30 10.69 -1.16 -7.18
C ASP A 30 10.76 0.20 -6.45
N PRO A 31 9.78 1.08 -6.65
CA PRO A 31 9.74 2.34 -5.91
C PRO A 31 9.73 2.06 -4.41
N ALA A 32 10.46 2.87 -3.66
CA ALA A 32 10.47 2.75 -2.21
C ALA A 32 9.02 2.80 -1.68
N PRO A 33 8.67 1.96 -0.69
CA PRO A 33 7.32 1.94 -0.15
C PRO A 33 6.92 3.35 0.31
N PRO A 34 5.64 3.72 0.14
CA PRO A 34 5.16 5.03 0.57
C PRO A 34 5.40 5.20 2.08
N LYS A 35 5.84 6.38 2.48
CA LYS A 35 6.04 6.70 3.91
C LYS A 35 4.75 7.07 4.61
N THR A 36 3.70 7.38 3.86
CA THR A 36 2.38 7.75 4.36
C THR A 36 1.35 6.81 3.77
N ILE A 37 0.49 6.23 4.62
CA ILE A 37 -0.59 5.30 4.26
C ILE A 37 -1.92 5.88 4.75
N ARG A 38 -2.90 5.97 3.88
CA ARG A 38 -4.29 6.32 4.22
C ARG A 38 -5.04 5.04 4.59
N PHE A 39 -5.53 4.99 5.81
CA PHE A 39 -6.18 3.81 6.36
C PHE A 39 -7.67 4.08 6.61
N ALA A 40 -8.56 3.43 5.85
CA ALA A 40 -10.00 3.51 6.05
C ALA A 40 -10.40 2.74 7.32
N ALA A 41 -10.71 3.48 8.38
CA ALA A 41 -10.73 3.01 9.76
C ALA A 41 -12.13 2.73 10.33
N GLY A 42 -13.20 3.05 9.59
CA GLY A 42 -14.55 3.00 10.14
C GLY A 42 -14.87 4.17 11.06
N SER A 43 -15.96 4.06 11.80
CA SER A 43 -16.44 5.14 12.70
C SER A 43 -15.57 5.23 13.96
N PRO A 44 -15.34 6.44 14.48
CA PRO A 44 -14.72 6.63 15.79
C PRO A 44 -15.41 5.81 16.90
N GLY A 45 -14.63 5.14 17.72
CA GLY A 45 -15.15 4.27 18.79
C GLY A 45 -15.60 2.88 18.32
N GLY A 46 -15.58 2.58 17.04
CA GLY A 46 -15.82 1.25 16.49
C GLY A 46 -14.60 0.33 16.59
N ALA A 47 -14.83 -0.99 16.44
CA ALA A 47 -13.77 -1.99 16.51
C ALA A 47 -12.70 -1.75 15.44
N TYR A 48 -13.08 -1.44 14.22
CA TYR A 48 -12.14 -1.15 13.12
C TYR A 48 -11.26 0.06 13.42
N HIS A 49 -11.85 1.11 13.99
CA HIS A 49 -11.10 2.31 14.37
C HIS A 49 -10.05 2.00 15.46
N ALA A 50 -10.42 1.23 16.47
CA ALA A 50 -9.49 0.80 17.52
C ALA A 50 -8.32 -0.04 16.98
N PHE A 51 -8.59 -0.93 16.01
CA PHE A 51 -7.54 -1.68 15.33
C PHE A 51 -6.67 -0.78 14.47
N ALA A 52 -7.25 0.14 13.71
CA ALA A 52 -6.53 1.08 12.88
C ALA A 52 -5.58 1.98 13.69
N GLU A 53 -6.02 2.49 14.86
CA GLU A 53 -5.19 3.23 15.80
C GLU A 53 -4.02 2.39 16.33
N ARG A 54 -4.24 1.09 16.54
CA ARG A 54 -3.17 0.19 16.97
C ARG A 54 -2.12 0.02 15.87
N TYR A 55 -2.55 -0.18 14.62
CA TYR A 55 -1.65 -0.23 13.46
C TYR A 55 -0.92 1.09 13.26
N GLN A 56 -1.59 2.22 13.41
CA GLN A 56 -0.97 3.54 13.32
C GLN A 56 0.22 3.67 14.28
N ARG A 57 0.06 3.26 15.54
CA ARG A 57 1.16 3.30 16.53
C ARG A 57 2.31 2.36 16.16
N LEU A 58 2.01 1.12 15.78
CA LEU A 58 3.03 0.12 15.44
C LEU A 58 3.82 0.53 14.19
N LEU A 59 3.13 1.04 13.16
CA LEU A 59 3.78 1.47 11.93
C LEU A 59 4.57 2.76 12.10
N ALA A 60 4.17 3.63 13.02
CA ALA A 60 4.95 4.82 13.36
C ALA A 60 6.34 4.47 13.93
N GLU A 61 6.46 3.37 14.69
CA GLU A 61 7.74 2.86 15.19
C GLU A 61 8.68 2.42 14.06
N GLU A 62 8.10 1.99 12.93
CA GLU A 62 8.82 1.60 11.70
C GLU A 62 9.01 2.77 10.72
N GLY A 63 8.66 3.99 11.13
CA GLY A 63 8.82 5.20 10.30
C GLY A 63 7.77 5.38 9.20
N VAL A 64 6.62 4.68 9.31
CA VAL A 64 5.49 4.82 8.40
C VAL A 64 4.40 5.66 9.07
N GLU A 65 4.02 6.76 8.44
CA GLU A 65 2.91 7.60 8.86
C GLU A 65 1.59 7.01 8.40
N VAL A 66 0.65 6.78 9.31
CA VAL A 66 -0.69 6.31 8.98
C VAL A 66 -1.70 7.42 9.24
N VAL A 67 -2.40 7.82 8.19
CA VAL A 67 -3.51 8.78 8.26
C VAL A 67 -4.81 7.98 8.34
N LEU A 68 -5.51 8.07 9.47
CA LEU A 68 -6.81 7.43 9.64
C LEU A 68 -7.89 8.22 8.91
N VAL A 69 -8.62 7.53 8.03
CA VAL A 69 -9.78 8.07 7.32
C VAL A 69 -11.04 7.50 7.97
N GLU A 70 -11.81 8.36 8.59
CA GLU A 70 -13.09 8.00 9.22
C GLU A 70 -14.13 7.66 8.14
N THR A 71 -14.88 6.59 8.36
CA THR A 71 -15.88 6.08 7.42
C THR A 71 -17.10 5.54 8.17
N GLN A 72 -18.17 5.21 7.44
CA GLN A 72 -19.36 4.57 8.01
C GLN A 72 -19.23 3.04 8.14
N GLY A 73 -18.08 2.46 7.79
CA GLY A 73 -17.80 1.03 7.90
C GLY A 73 -17.37 0.38 6.60
N SER A 74 -17.54 -0.96 6.50
CA SER A 74 -16.97 -1.79 5.44
C SER A 74 -17.31 -1.36 4.02
N ILE A 75 -18.53 -0.92 3.75
CA ILE A 75 -18.97 -0.51 2.40
C ILE A 75 -18.26 0.78 1.97
N ASP A 76 -18.18 1.75 2.87
CA ASP A 76 -17.40 2.97 2.62
C ASP A 76 -15.92 2.68 2.47
N ASN A 77 -15.37 1.76 3.28
CA ASN A 77 -13.98 1.35 3.18
C ASN A 77 -13.69 0.73 1.81
N LEU A 78 -14.56 -0.17 1.31
CA LEU A 78 -14.44 -0.74 -0.03
C LEU A 78 -14.50 0.33 -1.12
N ARG A 79 -15.42 1.29 -0.99
CA ARG A 79 -15.53 2.41 -1.94
C ARG A 79 -14.25 3.23 -1.98
N LEU A 80 -13.74 3.67 -0.83
CA LEU A 80 -12.51 4.46 -0.75
C LEU A 80 -11.29 3.73 -1.30
N LEU A 81 -11.20 2.42 -1.06
CA LEU A 81 -10.15 1.57 -1.63
C LEU A 81 -10.27 1.49 -3.16
N GLY A 82 -11.48 1.26 -3.68
CA GLY A 82 -11.73 1.19 -5.11
C GLY A 82 -11.49 2.51 -5.85
N ASP A 83 -11.77 3.63 -5.19
CA ASP A 83 -11.56 4.99 -5.73
C ASP A 83 -10.10 5.48 -5.50
N SER A 84 -9.23 4.67 -4.93
CA SER A 84 -7.85 5.03 -4.56
C SER A 84 -7.78 6.23 -3.59
N GLU A 85 -8.81 6.44 -2.79
CA GLU A 85 -8.86 7.45 -1.73
C GLU A 85 -8.32 6.92 -0.40
N ALA A 86 -8.21 5.59 -0.25
CA ALA A 86 -7.51 4.91 0.82
C ALA A 86 -6.58 3.83 0.25
N ASP A 87 -5.51 3.53 0.98
CA ASP A 87 -4.49 2.56 0.58
C ASP A 87 -4.72 1.21 1.28
N VAL A 88 -5.27 1.26 2.49
CA VAL A 88 -5.60 0.09 3.33
C VAL A 88 -6.97 0.33 3.99
N GLY A 89 -7.72 -0.73 4.24
CA GLY A 89 -8.99 -0.65 4.96
C GLY A 89 -9.40 -1.96 5.58
N LEU A 90 -10.20 -1.88 6.63
CA LEU A 90 -10.81 -3.03 7.28
C LEU A 90 -12.21 -3.26 6.72
N VAL A 91 -12.47 -4.47 6.28
CA VAL A 91 -13.73 -4.84 5.62
C VAL A 91 -14.24 -6.16 6.20
N GLN A 92 -15.53 -6.21 6.44
CA GLN A 92 -16.18 -7.46 6.83
C GLN A 92 -16.15 -8.47 5.67
N GLY A 93 -15.86 -9.72 5.98
CA GLY A 93 -15.81 -10.79 5.00
C GLY A 93 -17.15 -10.99 4.27
N GLY A 94 -17.07 -11.23 2.97
CA GLY A 94 -18.24 -11.51 2.13
C GLY A 94 -18.99 -10.28 1.61
N LEU A 95 -18.46 -9.06 1.81
CA LEU A 95 -19.05 -7.84 1.26
C LEU A 95 -18.40 -7.39 -0.06
N SER A 96 -17.24 -7.95 -0.42
CA SER A 96 -16.57 -7.66 -1.69
C SER A 96 -17.39 -8.17 -2.87
N THR A 97 -17.40 -7.40 -3.95
CA THR A 97 -17.95 -7.80 -5.25
C THR A 97 -16.85 -8.39 -6.14
N ALA A 98 -17.22 -9.03 -7.25
CA ALA A 98 -16.26 -9.52 -8.23
C ALA A 98 -15.33 -8.41 -8.75
N ARG A 99 -15.84 -7.17 -8.88
CA ARG A 99 -15.03 -6.00 -9.27
C ARG A 99 -14.00 -5.63 -8.20
N ASP A 100 -14.38 -5.70 -6.92
CA ASP A 100 -13.46 -5.42 -5.81
C ASP A 100 -12.34 -6.46 -5.78
N GLU A 101 -12.65 -7.74 -6.04
CA GLU A 101 -11.69 -8.84 -6.07
C GLU A 101 -10.67 -8.73 -7.22
N GLU A 102 -11.03 -8.08 -8.32
CA GLU A 102 -10.10 -7.79 -9.42
C GLU A 102 -9.11 -6.66 -9.08
N MET A 103 -9.53 -5.68 -8.30
CA MET A 103 -8.76 -4.47 -8.00
C MET A 103 -8.07 -4.49 -6.65
N LEU A 104 -8.64 -5.19 -5.68
CA LEU A 104 -8.19 -5.20 -4.30
C LEU A 104 -7.61 -6.57 -3.93
N ARG A 105 -6.71 -6.58 -2.96
CA ARG A 105 -6.15 -7.81 -2.41
C ARG A 105 -6.36 -7.87 -0.91
N SER A 106 -6.88 -8.99 -0.42
CA SER A 106 -6.89 -9.30 1.00
C SER A 106 -5.48 -9.68 1.46
N ILE A 107 -5.00 -9.02 2.49
CA ILE A 107 -3.69 -9.31 3.10
C ILE A 107 -3.80 -10.20 4.34
N GLY A 108 -5.01 -10.46 4.82
CA GLY A 108 -5.26 -11.38 5.91
C GLY A 108 -6.57 -11.13 6.62
N GLY A 109 -6.96 -12.09 7.46
CA GLY A 109 -8.08 -11.95 8.39
C GLY A 109 -7.56 -11.52 9.76
N LEU A 110 -8.24 -10.58 10.42
CA LEU A 110 -7.84 -10.06 11.72
C LEU A 110 -8.54 -10.78 12.87
N PHE A 111 -9.86 -10.95 12.76
CA PHE A 111 -10.68 -11.61 13.76
C PHE A 111 -11.96 -12.16 13.15
N PRO A 112 -12.58 -13.20 13.73
CA PRO A 112 -13.88 -13.69 13.28
C PRO A 112 -14.98 -12.72 13.71
N GLU A 113 -15.86 -12.37 12.77
CA GLU A 113 -17.06 -11.60 13.04
C GLU A 113 -18.27 -12.54 13.07
N PRO A 114 -18.88 -12.81 14.24
CA PRO A 114 -20.03 -13.69 14.33
C PRO A 114 -21.29 -13.02 13.77
N PHE A 115 -22.08 -13.76 13.01
CA PHE A 115 -23.41 -13.32 12.59
C PHE A 115 -24.41 -13.51 13.74
N TRP A 116 -25.10 -12.44 14.08
CA TRP A 116 -26.22 -12.47 15.04
C TRP A 116 -27.51 -12.30 14.27
N VAL A 117 -28.40 -13.27 14.40
CA VAL A 117 -29.73 -13.22 13.79
C VAL A 117 -30.75 -12.90 14.87
N PHE A 118 -31.42 -11.77 14.74
CA PHE A 118 -32.51 -11.38 15.60
C PHE A 118 -33.83 -11.54 14.87
N VAL A 119 -34.83 -12.12 15.55
CA VAL A 119 -36.20 -12.23 15.05
C VAL A 119 -37.13 -11.44 15.95
N ARG A 120 -38.14 -10.83 15.34
CA ARG A 120 -39.19 -10.17 16.09
C ARG A 120 -40.16 -11.22 16.62
N THR A 121 -40.44 -11.23 17.92
CA THR A 121 -41.47 -12.05 18.55
C THR A 121 -42.81 -11.33 18.60
#